data_e1e45cbacd7976e7cd46df975cf6e076
#
_entry.id   e1e45cbacd7976e7cd46df975cf6e076
#
_cell.length_a   1.000
_cell.length_b   1.000
_cell.length_c   1.000
_cell.angle_alpha   90.00
_cell.angle_beta   90.00
_cell.angle_gamma   90.00
#
_symmetry.space_group_name_H-M   'P 1'
#
loop_
_entity.id
_entity.type
_entity.pdbx_description
1 polymer ?
#
loop_
_entity_poly.entity_id
_entity_poly.type
_entity_poly.pdbx_seq_one_letter_code
_entity_poly.pdbx_strand_id
1 'polypeptide(L)'
;MIRRGRLLTVAAAVGAVVALSATASAAAPQDAEGFGGRHSVREHLSSYHEHPLALSTTGNGQFRATLNERTGEITWQLSYADLSGAITQAHIHFGHAFQAGGISAFLCTNAGNGPVGTQTCPAAPATISGTLRAADVIGPAAQGIAAGEFAEFAKAFRAGVTYANVHTAAFPAGEIRAQLDR
;
A
#
# COMPACT_ATOMS: atom_id res chain seq x y z
N MET A 1 83.92 -29.27 51.10
CA MET A 1 82.83 -28.34 50.65
C MET A 1 81.83 -29.12 49.90
N ILE A 2 80.67 -29.33 50.48
CA ILE A 2 79.60 -30.20 49.94
C ILE A 2 78.51 -29.28 49.46
N ARG A 3 78.19 -29.29 48.16
CA ARG A 3 77.06 -28.54 47.59
C ARG A 3 75.82 -29.53 47.55
N ARG A 4 74.82 -29.17 48.28
CA ARG A 4 73.54 -29.89 48.27
C ARG A 4 72.74 -29.36 47.06
N GLY A 5 72.40 -30.27 46.14
CA GLY A 5 71.41 -30.02 45.05
C GLY A 5 70.02 -30.13 45.61
N ARG A 6 69.20 -29.14 45.25
CA ARG A 6 67.72 -29.19 45.52
C ARG A 6 67.02 -29.77 44.31
N LEU A 7 66.30 -30.84 44.53
CA LEU A 7 65.31 -31.38 43.58
C LEU A 7 64.12 -30.43 43.56
N LEU A 8 63.77 -29.97 42.38
CA LEU A 8 62.49 -29.31 42.10
C LEU A 8 61.51 -30.36 41.57
N THR A 9 60.44 -30.63 42.30
CA THR A 9 59.32 -31.38 41.85
C THR A 9 58.37 -30.50 41.06
N VAL A 10 58.19 -30.83 39.77
CA VAL A 10 57.18 -30.18 38.90
C VAL A 10 55.88 -30.93 39.08
N ALA A 11 54.87 -30.25 39.62
CA ALA A 11 53.52 -30.74 39.68
C ALA A 11 52.81 -30.41 38.34
N ALA A 12 52.43 -31.43 37.62
CA ALA A 12 51.59 -31.28 36.40
C ALA A 12 50.13 -31.08 36.81
N ALA A 13 49.60 -29.90 36.56
CA ALA A 13 48.16 -29.61 36.67
C ALA A 13 47.45 -30.05 35.40
N VAL A 14 46.59 -31.06 35.50
CA VAL A 14 45.70 -31.47 34.42
C VAL A 14 44.50 -30.51 34.44
N GLY A 15 44.46 -29.56 33.50
CA GLY A 15 43.33 -28.69 33.28
C GLY A 15 42.25 -29.41 32.48
N ALA A 16 41.10 -29.67 33.10
CA ALA A 16 39.91 -30.14 32.38
C ALA A 16 39.30 -28.99 31.61
N VAL A 17 39.37 -29.05 30.26
CA VAL A 17 38.68 -28.11 29.36
C VAL A 17 37.24 -28.57 29.26
N VAL A 18 36.31 -27.87 29.93
CA VAL A 18 34.89 -28.00 29.73
C VAL A 18 34.50 -27.24 28.46
N ALA A 19 34.27 -27.97 27.37
CA ALA A 19 33.73 -27.39 26.16
C ALA A 19 32.23 -27.08 26.38
N LEU A 20 31.88 -25.83 26.59
CA LEU A 20 30.48 -25.36 26.48
C LEU A 20 30.09 -25.36 25.00
N SER A 21 29.33 -26.37 24.58
CA SER A 21 28.64 -26.35 23.31
C SER A 21 27.46 -25.38 23.40
N ALA A 22 27.65 -24.16 22.91
CA ALA A 22 26.55 -23.23 22.66
C ALA A 22 25.70 -23.76 21.51
N THR A 23 24.57 -24.37 21.80
CA THR A 23 23.52 -24.62 20.81
C THR A 23 22.94 -23.28 20.40
N ALA A 24 23.37 -22.77 19.26
CA ALA A 24 22.71 -21.65 18.61
C ALA A 24 21.30 -22.12 18.19
N SER A 25 20.28 -21.80 18.98
CA SER A 25 18.89 -21.91 18.59
C SER A 25 18.68 -20.90 17.48
N ALA A 26 18.68 -21.35 16.24
CA ALA A 26 18.23 -20.54 15.12
C ALA A 26 16.74 -20.27 15.36
N ALA A 27 16.42 -19.06 15.84
CA ALA A 27 15.05 -18.58 15.83
C ALA A 27 14.62 -18.58 14.36
N ALA A 28 13.64 -19.41 14.01
CA ALA A 28 12.98 -19.33 12.73
C ALA A 28 12.41 -17.92 12.57
N PRO A 29 12.51 -17.30 11.38
CA PRO A 29 11.84 -16.02 11.14
C PRO A 29 10.34 -16.21 11.35
N GLN A 30 9.77 -15.54 12.35
CA GLN A 30 8.35 -15.58 12.71
C GLN A 30 7.52 -14.61 11.88
N ASP A 31 7.93 -14.25 10.68
CA ASP A 31 7.24 -13.29 9.82
C ASP A 31 6.88 -13.90 8.47
N ALA A 32 6.38 -15.14 8.46
CA ALA A 32 5.52 -15.62 7.39
C ALA A 32 4.05 -15.25 7.72
N GLU A 33 3.77 -13.98 8.00
CA GLU A 33 2.41 -13.47 7.91
C GLU A 33 1.96 -13.68 6.46
N GLY A 34 0.93 -14.52 6.29
CA GLY A 34 0.48 -15.10 5.05
C GLY A 34 0.33 -14.12 3.88
N PHE A 35 1.37 -13.98 3.07
CA PHE A 35 1.27 -13.46 1.72
C PHE A 35 0.36 -14.41 0.93
N GLY A 36 -0.88 -14.00 0.66
CA GLY A 36 -1.82 -14.78 -0.13
C GLY A 36 -3.29 -14.62 0.27
N GLY A 37 -3.61 -13.67 1.15
CA GLY A 37 -4.99 -13.34 1.53
C GLY A 37 -5.72 -12.52 0.46
N ARG A 38 -7.07 -12.54 0.54
CA ARG A 38 -7.91 -11.55 -0.10
C ARG A 38 -8.20 -10.45 0.91
N HIS A 39 -8.03 -9.19 0.48
CA HIS A 39 -8.40 -8.02 1.26
C HIS A 39 -9.45 -7.23 0.46
N SER A 40 -10.59 -6.92 1.07
CA SER A 40 -11.70 -6.23 0.38
C SER A 40 -12.06 -4.97 1.14
N VAL A 41 -12.34 -3.91 0.38
CA VAL A 41 -12.83 -2.63 0.89
C VAL A 41 -14.15 -2.27 0.22
N ARG A 42 -15.00 -1.54 0.94
CA ARG A 42 -16.24 -0.97 0.42
C ARG A 42 -16.51 0.35 1.11
N GLU A 43 -16.34 1.45 0.36
CA GLU A 43 -16.40 2.79 0.89
C GLU A 43 -17.38 3.67 0.13
N HIS A 44 -17.95 4.65 0.83
CA HIS A 44 -18.82 5.67 0.27
C HIS A 44 -18.02 6.95 0.05
N LEU A 45 -17.99 7.44 -1.21
CA LEU A 45 -17.35 8.70 -1.55
C LEU A 45 -18.30 9.87 -1.25
N SER A 46 -17.76 10.89 -0.60
CA SER A 46 -18.46 12.11 -0.25
C SER A 46 -17.57 13.33 -0.43
N SER A 47 -18.17 14.44 -0.78
CA SER A 47 -17.51 15.73 -0.87
C SER A 47 -16.99 16.25 0.50
N TYR A 48 -17.60 15.81 1.59
CA TYR A 48 -17.15 16.14 2.96
C TYR A 48 -15.79 15.52 3.34
N HIS A 49 -15.35 14.49 2.60
CA HIS A 49 -14.05 13.83 2.81
C HIS A 49 -12.92 14.44 2.00
N GLU A 50 -13.21 15.48 1.18
CA GLU A 50 -12.17 16.14 0.39
C GLU A 50 -11.15 16.87 1.27
N HIS A 51 -9.94 16.98 0.75
CA HIS A 51 -8.81 17.61 1.42
C HIS A 51 -7.98 18.42 0.39
N PRO A 52 -7.46 19.60 0.74
CA PRO A 52 -7.41 20.28 2.05
C PRO A 52 -8.70 20.98 2.46
N LEU A 53 -9.66 21.10 1.60
CA LEU A 53 -10.95 21.73 1.87
C LEU A 53 -12.07 20.70 1.71
N ALA A 54 -12.85 20.50 2.77
CA ALA A 54 -14.11 19.79 2.65
C ALA A 54 -15.06 20.60 1.75
N LEU A 55 -15.80 19.91 0.91
CA LEU A 55 -16.78 20.49 0.01
C LEU A 55 -18.20 20.14 0.46
N SER A 56 -19.15 20.99 0.10
CA SER A 56 -20.59 20.73 0.30
C SER A 56 -21.27 20.67 -1.07
N THR A 57 -21.25 19.49 -1.70
CA THR A 57 -21.94 19.23 -2.97
C THR A 57 -22.90 18.07 -2.82
N THR A 58 -23.75 17.86 -3.84
CA THR A 58 -24.62 16.69 -3.91
C THR A 58 -23.89 15.44 -4.42
N GLY A 59 -22.68 15.60 -4.93
CA GLY A 59 -21.86 14.51 -5.47
C GLY A 59 -21.69 13.39 -4.47
N ASN A 60 -21.92 12.17 -4.92
CA ASN A 60 -21.80 10.96 -4.12
C ASN A 60 -21.29 9.79 -4.97
N GLY A 61 -20.74 8.78 -4.30
CA GLY A 61 -20.25 7.59 -4.98
C GLY A 61 -20.05 6.41 -4.05
N GLN A 62 -19.78 5.27 -4.63
CA GLN A 62 -19.38 4.07 -3.91
C GLN A 62 -18.20 3.41 -4.62
N PHE A 63 -17.18 3.09 -3.85
CA PHE A 63 -16.04 2.32 -4.30
C PHE A 63 -16.02 0.97 -3.59
N ARG A 64 -15.77 -0.09 -4.34
CA ARG A 64 -15.48 -1.40 -3.79
C ARG A 64 -14.31 -2.01 -4.54
N ALA A 65 -13.45 -2.72 -3.82
CA ALA A 65 -12.33 -3.41 -4.43
C ALA A 65 -11.94 -4.65 -3.63
N THR A 66 -11.32 -5.60 -4.32
CA THR A 66 -10.75 -6.79 -3.71
C THR A 66 -9.32 -6.96 -4.23
N LEU A 67 -8.36 -6.87 -3.33
CA LEU A 67 -6.96 -7.22 -3.55
C LEU A 67 -6.83 -8.75 -3.47
N ASN A 68 -6.21 -9.33 -4.48
CA ASN A 68 -5.75 -10.71 -4.50
C ASN A 68 -4.22 -10.73 -4.64
N GLU A 69 -3.52 -10.86 -3.52
CA GLU A 69 -2.05 -10.84 -3.51
C GLU A 69 -1.43 -12.01 -4.28
N ARG A 70 -2.14 -13.14 -4.38
CA ARG A 70 -1.64 -14.32 -5.08
C ARG A 70 -1.55 -14.10 -6.59
N THR A 71 -2.51 -13.35 -7.16
CA THR A 71 -2.53 -13.04 -8.59
C THR A 71 -1.91 -11.69 -8.90
N GLY A 72 -1.58 -10.87 -7.89
CA GLY A 72 -1.07 -9.51 -8.08
C GLY A 72 -2.11 -8.60 -8.73
N GLU A 73 -3.37 -8.66 -8.27
CA GLU A 73 -4.48 -7.94 -8.88
C GLU A 73 -5.37 -7.28 -7.82
N ILE A 74 -5.89 -6.09 -8.16
CA ILE A 74 -7.01 -5.47 -7.48
C ILE A 74 -8.17 -5.37 -8.45
N THR A 75 -9.24 -6.15 -8.25
CA THR A 75 -10.51 -5.94 -8.95
C THR A 75 -11.31 -4.88 -8.25
N TRP A 76 -11.91 -3.95 -9.01
CA TRP A 76 -12.59 -2.80 -8.43
C TRP A 76 -13.85 -2.43 -9.20
N GLN A 77 -14.76 -1.70 -8.53
CA GLN A 77 -15.89 -1.02 -9.12
C GLN A 77 -16.07 0.34 -8.44
N LEU A 78 -16.35 1.37 -9.24
CA LEU A 78 -16.68 2.71 -8.80
C LEU A 78 -18.04 3.11 -9.42
N SER A 79 -18.98 3.55 -8.58
CA SER A 79 -20.18 4.27 -9.01
C SER A 79 -20.11 5.71 -8.52
N TYR A 80 -20.68 6.63 -9.28
CA TYR A 80 -20.79 8.05 -8.92
C TYR A 80 -22.08 8.65 -9.52
N ALA A 81 -22.65 9.62 -8.81
CA ALA A 81 -23.87 10.32 -9.19
C ALA A 81 -23.86 11.76 -8.66
N ASP A 82 -24.79 12.58 -9.16
CA ASP A 82 -25.10 13.93 -8.68
C ASP A 82 -23.89 14.87 -8.60
N LEU A 83 -22.89 14.65 -9.47
CA LEU A 83 -21.68 15.46 -9.54
C LEU A 83 -22.01 16.88 -10.01
N SER A 84 -21.28 17.88 -9.48
CA SER A 84 -21.48 19.31 -9.79
C SER A 84 -20.97 19.74 -11.15
N GLY A 85 -20.24 18.88 -11.85
CA GLY A 85 -19.70 19.14 -13.16
C GLY A 85 -19.40 17.87 -13.95
N ALA A 86 -18.98 18.04 -15.20
CA ALA A 86 -18.52 16.93 -16.03
C ALA A 86 -17.32 16.25 -15.34
N ILE A 87 -17.38 14.93 -15.21
CA ILE A 87 -16.26 14.15 -14.67
C ILE A 87 -15.05 14.25 -15.59
N THR A 88 -13.88 14.49 -15.02
CA THR A 88 -12.60 14.59 -15.75
C THR A 88 -11.74 13.36 -15.54
N GLN A 89 -11.67 12.83 -14.33
CA GLN A 89 -10.85 11.67 -14.00
C GLN A 89 -11.21 11.09 -12.63
N ALA A 90 -10.81 9.84 -12.38
CA ALA A 90 -10.88 9.19 -11.09
C ALA A 90 -9.62 8.35 -10.86
N HIS A 91 -9.13 8.37 -9.61
CA HIS A 91 -7.86 7.75 -9.23
C HIS A 91 -7.95 7.00 -7.91
N ILE A 92 -6.94 6.13 -7.67
CA ILE A 92 -6.51 5.74 -6.32
C ILE A 92 -5.20 6.48 -6.02
N HIS A 93 -5.15 7.12 -4.86
CA HIS A 93 -4.01 7.86 -4.35
C HIS A 93 -3.37 7.16 -3.14
N PHE A 94 -2.10 7.44 -2.88
CA PHE A 94 -1.40 7.02 -1.68
C PHE A 94 -1.33 8.16 -0.67
N GLY A 95 -2.08 8.03 0.44
CA GLY A 95 -2.15 9.04 1.50
C GLY A 95 -3.20 8.70 2.54
N HIS A 96 -3.06 9.27 3.73
CA HIS A 96 -4.04 9.20 4.81
C HIS A 96 -5.26 10.10 4.54
N ALA A 97 -6.33 9.94 5.35
CA ALA A 97 -7.59 10.65 5.20
C ALA A 97 -7.47 12.19 5.08
N PHE A 98 -6.47 12.78 5.75
CA PHE A 98 -6.24 14.22 5.77
C PHE A 98 -4.97 14.64 5.01
N GLN A 99 -4.64 13.91 3.93
CA GLN A 99 -3.47 14.20 3.11
C GLN A 99 -3.85 14.21 1.62
N ALA A 100 -3.26 15.14 0.87
CA ALA A 100 -3.22 15.09 -0.57
C ALA A 100 -2.01 14.25 -0.98
N GLY A 101 -2.24 13.00 -1.33
CA GLY A 101 -1.21 12.07 -1.78
C GLY A 101 -1.07 12.03 -3.30
N GLY A 102 0.02 11.46 -3.79
CA GLY A 102 0.22 11.22 -5.21
C GLY A 102 -0.69 10.12 -5.77
N ILE A 103 -0.89 10.13 -7.09
CA ILE A 103 -1.69 9.13 -7.80
C ILE A 103 -0.91 7.81 -7.85
N SER A 104 -1.55 6.73 -7.41
CA SER A 104 -1.02 5.36 -7.55
C SER A 104 -1.55 4.68 -8.80
N ALA A 105 -2.84 4.82 -9.09
CA ALA A 105 -3.46 4.21 -10.27
C ALA A 105 -4.66 5.02 -10.76
N PHE A 106 -4.85 5.04 -12.07
CA PHE A 106 -6.04 5.61 -12.70
C PHE A 106 -7.18 4.60 -12.72
N LEU A 107 -8.39 5.07 -12.42
CA LEU A 107 -9.63 4.32 -12.60
C LEU A 107 -10.29 4.67 -13.94
N CYS A 108 -10.27 5.95 -14.30
CA CYS A 108 -10.66 6.47 -15.62
C CYS A 108 -10.10 7.88 -15.85
N THR A 109 -10.03 8.32 -17.11
CA THR A 109 -9.65 9.68 -17.47
C THR A 109 -10.31 10.15 -18.76
N ASN A 110 -10.80 11.41 -18.77
CA ASN A 110 -11.23 12.16 -19.96
C ASN A 110 -10.20 13.24 -20.34
N ALA A 111 -9.12 13.38 -19.55
CA ALA A 111 -8.04 14.34 -19.79
C ALA A 111 -6.89 13.77 -20.65
N GLY A 112 -6.91 12.50 -21.01
CA GLY A 112 -5.88 11.85 -21.82
C GLY A 112 -4.50 11.74 -21.16
N ASN A 113 -4.44 11.88 -19.83
CA ASN A 113 -3.21 11.93 -19.02
C ASN A 113 -2.92 10.63 -18.27
N GLY A 114 -3.72 9.59 -18.46
CA GLY A 114 -3.52 8.28 -17.87
C GLY A 114 -2.58 7.39 -18.69
N PRO A 115 -2.14 6.25 -18.12
CA PRO A 115 -1.45 5.18 -18.86
C PRO A 115 -2.24 4.73 -20.09
N VAL A 116 -1.53 4.17 -21.07
CA VAL A 116 -2.18 3.61 -22.27
C VAL A 116 -3.17 2.51 -21.85
N GLY A 117 -4.40 2.59 -22.36
CA GLY A 117 -5.47 1.66 -22.02
C GLY A 117 -6.36 2.08 -20.85
N THR A 118 -6.07 3.22 -20.19
CA THR A 118 -6.99 3.79 -19.20
C THR A 118 -8.33 4.10 -19.85
N GLN A 119 -9.42 3.56 -19.30
CA GLN A 119 -10.77 3.78 -19.81
C GLN A 119 -11.22 5.25 -19.62
N THR A 120 -12.15 5.69 -20.46
CA THR A 120 -12.82 6.99 -20.30
C THR A 120 -13.81 6.93 -19.11
N CYS A 121 -14.05 8.09 -18.48
CA CYS A 121 -15.07 8.24 -17.46
C CYS A 121 -16.43 8.57 -18.13
N PRO A 122 -17.45 7.70 -18.06
CA PRO A 122 -18.79 8.03 -18.52
C PRO A 122 -19.41 9.20 -17.75
N ALA A 123 -20.36 9.93 -18.34
CA ALA A 123 -21.09 10.96 -17.63
C ALA A 123 -21.88 10.37 -16.44
N ALA A 124 -21.99 11.15 -15.34
CA ALA A 124 -22.81 10.77 -14.20
C ALA A 124 -24.34 10.77 -14.53
N PRO A 125 -25.15 9.86 -13.94
CA PRO A 125 -24.75 8.76 -13.07
C PRO A 125 -24.12 7.61 -13.85
N ALA A 126 -23.08 6.99 -13.27
CA ALA A 126 -22.39 5.89 -13.93
C ALA A 126 -21.81 4.89 -12.94
N THR A 127 -21.52 3.69 -13.45
CA THR A 127 -20.75 2.66 -12.77
C THR A 127 -19.70 2.13 -13.73
N ILE A 128 -18.45 2.14 -13.30
CA ILE A 128 -17.30 1.59 -14.03
C ILE A 128 -16.61 0.53 -13.18
N SER A 129 -15.88 -0.35 -13.84
CA SER A 129 -15.12 -1.40 -13.15
C SER A 129 -13.84 -1.72 -13.93
N GLY A 130 -12.92 -2.40 -13.26
CA GLY A 130 -11.68 -2.82 -13.86
C GLY A 130 -10.84 -3.71 -12.95
N THR A 131 -9.66 -4.00 -13.42
CA THR A 131 -8.64 -4.73 -12.67
C THR A 131 -7.32 -3.99 -12.80
N LEU A 132 -6.71 -3.65 -11.65
CA LEU A 132 -5.38 -3.07 -11.59
C LEU A 132 -4.34 -4.17 -11.41
N ARG A 133 -3.25 -4.03 -12.15
CA ARG A 133 -2.06 -4.88 -12.12
C ARG A 133 -0.80 -4.02 -11.99
N ALA A 134 0.36 -4.65 -11.98
CA ALA A 134 1.64 -3.93 -11.89
C ALA A 134 1.78 -2.83 -12.97
N ALA A 135 1.35 -3.08 -14.20
CA ALA A 135 1.43 -2.11 -15.28
C ALA A 135 0.56 -0.86 -15.07
N ASP A 136 -0.45 -0.94 -14.22
CA ASP A 136 -1.37 0.17 -13.92
C ASP A 136 -0.90 1.03 -12.74
N VAL A 137 0.10 0.57 -11.99
CA VAL A 137 0.71 1.31 -10.88
C VAL A 137 1.72 2.31 -11.45
N ILE A 138 1.45 3.61 -11.28
CA ILE A 138 2.28 4.69 -11.83
C ILE A 138 3.14 5.40 -10.79
N GLY A 139 2.93 5.10 -9.51
CA GLY A 139 3.64 5.76 -8.41
C GLY A 139 2.87 5.80 -7.11
N PRO A 140 3.10 6.81 -6.25
CA PRO A 140 3.99 7.96 -6.44
C PRO A 140 5.44 7.69 -5.98
N ALA A 141 6.40 7.82 -6.90
CA ALA A 141 7.81 7.53 -6.60
C ALA A 141 8.39 8.38 -5.47
N ALA A 142 7.98 9.65 -5.36
CA ALA A 142 8.40 10.56 -4.28
C ALA A 142 7.91 10.11 -2.88
N GLN A 143 6.92 9.23 -2.81
CA GLN A 143 6.40 8.64 -1.58
C GLN A 143 6.85 7.17 -1.41
N GLY A 144 7.75 6.65 -2.26
CA GLY A 144 8.33 5.32 -2.13
C GLY A 144 7.62 4.21 -2.93
N ILE A 145 6.69 4.55 -3.83
CA ILE A 145 6.06 3.58 -4.75
C ILE A 145 6.49 3.94 -6.17
N ALA A 146 7.39 3.18 -6.77
CA ALA A 146 7.76 3.40 -8.17
C ALA A 146 6.72 2.80 -9.13
N ALA A 147 6.77 3.21 -10.40
CA ALA A 147 5.92 2.65 -11.42
C ALA A 147 6.14 1.13 -11.55
N GLY A 148 5.07 0.36 -11.58
CA GLY A 148 5.11 -1.10 -11.64
C GLY A 148 5.26 -1.80 -10.29
N GLU A 149 5.49 -1.09 -9.18
CA GLU A 149 5.67 -1.67 -7.85
C GLU A 149 4.33 -2.04 -7.19
N PHE A 150 3.66 -3.03 -7.76
CA PHE A 150 2.37 -3.52 -7.25
C PHE A 150 2.45 -3.99 -5.80
N ALA A 151 3.55 -4.63 -5.38
CA ALA A 151 3.70 -5.14 -4.02
C ALA A 151 3.65 -4.02 -2.97
N GLU A 152 4.31 -2.87 -3.23
CA GLU A 152 4.28 -1.72 -2.34
C GLU A 152 2.90 -1.03 -2.34
N PHE A 153 2.28 -0.91 -3.53
CA PHE A 153 0.91 -0.42 -3.64
C PHE A 153 -0.08 -1.32 -2.88
N ALA A 154 0.03 -2.65 -3.00
CA ALA A 154 -0.82 -3.61 -2.29
C ALA A 154 -0.65 -3.52 -0.76
N LYS A 155 0.58 -3.31 -0.26
CA LYS A 155 0.83 -3.05 1.17
C LYS A 155 0.13 -1.77 1.63
N ALA A 156 0.24 -0.68 0.87
CA ALA A 156 -0.42 0.58 1.17
C ALA A 156 -1.95 0.43 1.16
N PHE A 157 -2.49 -0.28 0.18
CA PHE A 157 -3.93 -0.56 0.07
C PHE A 157 -4.43 -1.37 1.29
N ARG A 158 -3.73 -2.42 1.66
CA ARG A 158 -4.07 -3.25 2.83
C ARG A 158 -3.94 -2.50 4.16
N ALA A 159 -2.98 -1.58 4.25
CA ALA A 159 -2.76 -0.75 5.44
C ALA A 159 -3.80 0.37 5.59
N GLY A 160 -4.75 0.53 4.64
CA GLY A 160 -5.76 1.58 4.67
C GLY A 160 -5.20 2.98 4.42
N VAL A 161 -4.02 3.09 3.80
CA VAL A 161 -3.37 4.38 3.51
C VAL A 161 -3.49 4.75 2.02
N THR A 162 -4.58 4.35 1.40
CA THR A 162 -4.98 4.77 0.05
C THR A 162 -6.38 5.36 0.07
N TYR A 163 -6.70 6.20 -0.92
CA TYR A 163 -8.05 6.75 -1.06
C TYR A 163 -8.48 6.79 -2.53
N ALA A 164 -9.79 6.62 -2.77
CA ALA A 164 -10.39 6.85 -4.08
C ALA A 164 -10.86 8.31 -4.16
N ASN A 165 -10.66 8.94 -5.32
CA ASN A 165 -11.02 10.32 -5.56
C ASN A 165 -11.59 10.50 -6.98
N VAL A 166 -12.68 11.26 -7.10
CA VAL A 166 -13.32 11.61 -8.37
C VAL A 166 -13.22 13.12 -8.58
N HIS A 167 -12.71 13.52 -9.74
CA HIS A 167 -12.50 14.91 -10.13
C HIS A 167 -13.51 15.34 -11.20
N THR A 168 -13.96 16.58 -11.11
CA THR A 168 -14.85 17.18 -12.11
C THR A 168 -14.31 18.49 -12.63
N ALA A 169 -14.91 19.03 -13.69
CA ALA A 169 -14.58 20.33 -14.22
C ALA A 169 -14.85 21.46 -13.21
N ALA A 170 -15.83 21.28 -12.32
CA ALA A 170 -16.13 22.22 -11.24
C ALA A 170 -15.13 22.13 -10.07
N PHE A 171 -14.62 20.94 -9.80
CA PHE A 171 -13.68 20.65 -8.73
C PHE A 171 -12.47 19.85 -9.25
N PRO A 172 -11.51 20.52 -9.91
CA PRO A 172 -10.36 19.82 -10.51
C PRO A 172 -9.42 19.17 -9.50
N ALA A 173 -9.43 19.62 -8.23
CA ALA A 173 -8.65 19.02 -7.15
C ALA A 173 -9.31 17.78 -6.55
N GLY A 174 -10.58 17.52 -6.85
CA GLY A 174 -11.42 16.43 -6.34
C GLY A 174 -12.79 16.96 -5.91
N GLU A 175 -13.84 16.21 -6.21
CA GLU A 175 -15.21 16.53 -5.75
C GLU A 175 -15.71 15.57 -4.70
N ILE A 176 -15.45 14.27 -4.86
CA ILE A 176 -15.83 13.25 -3.88
C ILE A 176 -14.67 12.28 -3.62
N ARG A 177 -14.51 11.90 -2.36
CA ARG A 177 -13.39 11.10 -1.88
C ARG A 177 -13.83 10.09 -0.82
N ALA A 178 -13.11 8.97 -0.73
CA ALA A 178 -13.20 8.03 0.39
C ALA A 178 -11.83 7.43 0.70
N GLN A 179 -11.50 7.31 1.99
CA GLN A 179 -10.38 6.50 2.45
C GLN A 179 -10.72 5.02 2.24
N LEU A 180 -9.76 4.20 1.84
CA LEU A 180 -9.93 2.77 1.55
C LEU A 180 -9.37 1.94 2.71
N ASP A 181 -10.04 1.96 3.86
CA ASP A 181 -9.50 1.41 5.12
C ASP A 181 -10.38 0.31 5.76
N ARG A 182 -11.51 -0.11 5.12
CA ARG A 182 -12.45 -1.11 5.67
C ARG A 182 -12.93 -2.09 4.62
#